data_e55c4647f4d47487b69b19d3d479b18f
#
_entry.id   e55c4647f4d47487b69b19d3d479b18f
#
_cell.length_a   1.000
_cell.length_b   1.000
_cell.length_c   1.000
_cell.angle_alpha   90.00
_cell.angle_beta   90.00
_cell.angle_gamma   90.00
#
_symmetry.space_group_name_H-M   'P 1'
#
loop_
_entity.id
_entity.type
_entity.pdbx_description
1 polymer ?
#
loop_
_entity_poly.entity_id
_entity_poly.type
_entity_poly.pdbx_seq_one_letter_code
_entity_poly.pdbx_strand_id
1 'polypeptide(L)'
;SDADIIIYIGCGERGNEMTQVLEDFSKLIDPKSGNLMMDRTTLIANTSNMPVAAREASIYTGLTLAEYYRDMGYDVAIMADSTSRWAEALRELSGRLEEMPAEEGFPAYLASRLSAFYERAGMMQTLNGATGSVSIIGAVSPQGGDFSEPVTQNTKRFVRCFWGLDKSLAYARHFPAIHLSLIHI
;
A
#
# COMPACT_ATOMS: atom_id res chain seq x y z
N SER A 1 3.41 8.21 -12.63
CA SER A 1 3.77 8.88 -11.39
C SER A 1 4.89 9.88 -11.64
N ASP A 2 4.82 11.02 -10.98
CA ASP A 2 5.87 12.07 -11.04
C ASP A 2 6.97 11.85 -10.01
N ALA A 3 6.82 10.84 -9.16
CA ALA A 3 7.81 10.47 -8.17
C ALA A 3 9.14 10.04 -8.81
N ASP A 4 10.25 10.38 -8.16
CA ASP A 4 11.57 9.98 -8.61
C ASP A 4 11.78 8.47 -8.43
N ILE A 5 11.29 7.93 -7.32
CA ILE A 5 11.42 6.51 -6.97
C ILE A 5 10.05 5.94 -6.63
N ILE A 6 9.80 4.74 -7.10
CA ILE A 6 8.57 3.99 -6.84
C ILE A 6 8.91 2.73 -6.05
N ILE A 7 8.18 2.50 -4.97
CA ILE A 7 8.27 1.28 -4.19
C ILE A 7 6.92 0.58 -4.25
N TYR A 8 6.87 -0.57 -4.89
CA TYR A 8 5.68 -1.40 -4.94
C TYR A 8 5.81 -2.55 -3.95
N ILE A 9 4.85 -2.66 -3.06
CA ILE A 9 4.78 -3.71 -2.05
C ILE A 9 3.60 -4.60 -2.37
N GLY A 10 3.87 -5.80 -2.87
CA GLY A 10 2.88 -6.86 -3.01
C GLY A 10 2.79 -7.62 -1.69
N CYS A 11 1.78 -7.33 -0.89
CA CYS A 11 1.60 -7.90 0.43
C CYS A 11 0.57 -9.03 0.40
N GLY A 12 1.05 -10.27 0.41
CA GLY A 12 0.19 -11.45 0.41
C GLY A 12 -0.50 -11.73 -0.93
N GLU A 13 0.03 -11.22 -2.03
CA GLU A 13 -0.52 -11.41 -3.36
C GLU A 13 -0.20 -12.79 -3.93
N ARG A 14 -0.94 -13.20 -4.95
CA ARG A 14 -0.68 -14.47 -5.64
C ARG A 14 0.60 -14.39 -6.45
N GLY A 15 1.36 -15.50 -6.48
CA GLY A 15 2.63 -15.54 -7.22
C GLY A 15 2.51 -15.20 -8.70
N ASN A 16 1.43 -15.63 -9.36
CA ASN A 16 1.17 -15.31 -10.77
C ASN A 16 0.86 -13.81 -10.99
N GLU A 17 0.16 -13.17 -10.06
CA GLU A 17 -0.12 -11.73 -10.11
C GLU A 17 1.17 -10.92 -9.94
N MET A 18 2.04 -11.34 -9.03
CA MET A 18 3.35 -10.70 -8.84
C MET A 18 4.26 -10.88 -10.06
N THR A 19 4.22 -12.03 -10.71
CA THR A 19 4.96 -12.26 -11.96
C THR A 19 4.43 -11.34 -13.07
N GLN A 20 3.13 -11.19 -13.19
CA GLN A 20 2.51 -10.29 -14.16
C GLN A 20 2.93 -8.83 -13.91
N VAL A 21 2.89 -8.39 -12.67
CA VAL A 21 3.36 -7.05 -12.28
C VAL A 21 4.81 -6.83 -12.68
N LEU A 22 5.68 -7.81 -12.41
CA LEU A 22 7.09 -7.73 -12.79
C LEU A 22 7.27 -7.62 -14.31
N GLU A 23 6.55 -8.43 -15.07
CA GLU A 23 6.60 -8.39 -16.54
C GLU A 23 6.09 -7.06 -17.11
N ASP A 24 5.01 -6.54 -16.56
CA ASP A 24 4.42 -5.27 -17.00
C ASP A 24 5.36 -4.11 -16.69
N PHE A 25 5.90 -4.04 -15.47
CA PHE A 25 6.87 -3.00 -15.09
C PHE A 25 8.15 -3.05 -15.92
N SER A 26 8.61 -4.25 -16.28
CA SER A 26 9.82 -4.40 -17.10
C SER A 26 9.67 -3.87 -18.54
N LYS A 27 8.45 -3.73 -19.03
CA LYS A 27 8.12 -3.23 -20.38
C LYS A 27 7.75 -1.75 -20.40
N LEU A 28 7.39 -1.17 -19.24
CA LEU A 28 6.97 0.21 -19.17
C LEU A 28 8.17 1.15 -19.36
N ILE A 29 7.97 2.12 -20.23
CA ILE A 29 8.94 3.18 -20.50
C ILE A 29 8.46 4.45 -19.78
N ASP A 30 9.34 5.09 -19.06
CA ASP A 30 9.08 6.38 -18.45
C ASP A 30 8.96 7.46 -19.54
N PRO A 31 7.81 8.11 -19.69
CA PRO A 31 7.61 9.12 -20.75
C PRO A 31 8.49 10.36 -20.57
N LYS A 32 9.03 10.60 -19.37
CA LYS A 32 9.90 11.76 -19.10
C LYS A 32 11.36 11.50 -19.46
N SER A 33 11.90 10.37 -19.02
CA SER A 33 13.31 10.04 -19.20
C SER A 33 13.59 9.18 -20.43
N GLY A 34 12.59 8.48 -20.96
CA GLY A 34 12.75 7.48 -22.02
C GLY A 34 13.41 6.18 -21.57
N ASN A 35 13.75 6.06 -20.28
CA ASN A 35 14.32 4.85 -19.69
C ASN A 35 13.22 3.89 -19.22
N LEU A 36 13.61 2.67 -18.88
CA LEU A 36 12.67 1.71 -18.30
C LEU A 36 12.18 2.19 -16.93
N MET A 37 10.88 2.06 -16.70
CA MET A 37 10.28 2.40 -15.39
C MET A 37 10.90 1.57 -14.26
N MET A 38 11.34 0.35 -14.56
CA MET A 38 11.99 -0.57 -13.63
C MET A 38 13.29 -0.01 -13.04
N ASP A 39 13.99 0.87 -13.75
CA ASP A 39 15.26 1.46 -13.29
C ASP A 39 15.08 2.33 -12.03
N ARG A 40 13.86 2.84 -11.80
CA ARG A 40 13.49 3.63 -10.62
C ARG A 40 12.43 2.99 -9.74
N THR A 41 12.19 1.70 -9.92
CA THR A 41 11.17 0.95 -9.18
C THR A 41 11.80 -0.15 -8.36
N THR A 42 11.40 -0.25 -7.09
CA THR A 42 11.72 -1.38 -6.21
C THR A 42 10.46 -2.21 -6.01
N LEU A 43 10.53 -3.50 -6.31
CA LEU A 43 9.44 -4.45 -6.07
C LEU A 43 9.74 -5.26 -4.82
N ILE A 44 8.84 -5.21 -3.84
CA ILE A 44 8.86 -6.07 -2.66
C ILE A 44 7.75 -7.11 -2.85
N ALA A 45 8.15 -8.31 -3.23
CA ALA A 45 7.21 -9.39 -3.50
C ALA A 45 7.04 -10.27 -2.26
N ASN A 46 5.94 -10.12 -1.56
CA ASN A 46 5.49 -11.06 -0.55
C ASN A 46 4.28 -11.82 -1.08
N THR A 47 4.46 -13.11 -1.37
CA THR A 47 3.39 -13.95 -1.90
C THR A 47 2.59 -14.61 -0.78
N SER A 48 1.36 -15.04 -1.11
CA SER A 48 0.42 -15.61 -0.14
C SER A 48 0.90 -16.90 0.55
N ASN A 49 1.88 -17.59 -0.02
CA ASN A 49 2.48 -18.80 0.54
C ASN A 49 3.68 -18.53 1.46
N MET A 50 4.10 -17.28 1.60
CA MET A 50 5.18 -16.91 2.52
C MET A 50 4.68 -16.85 3.97
N PRO A 51 5.60 -17.00 4.96
CA PRO A 51 5.23 -16.89 6.38
C PRO A 51 4.57 -15.57 6.73
N VAL A 52 3.63 -15.60 7.67
CA VAL A 52 2.85 -14.44 8.10
C VAL A 52 3.74 -13.30 8.61
N ALA A 53 4.80 -13.64 9.36
CA ALA A 53 5.75 -12.65 9.85
C ALA A 53 6.48 -11.91 8.71
N ALA A 54 6.77 -12.60 7.60
CA ALA A 54 7.34 -11.97 6.41
C ALA A 54 6.35 -11.03 5.73
N ARG A 55 5.05 -11.35 5.77
CA ARG A 55 3.99 -10.48 5.25
C ARG A 55 3.90 -9.18 6.04
N GLU A 56 3.91 -9.27 7.36
CA GLU A 56 3.94 -8.07 8.20
C GLU A 56 5.21 -7.26 7.94
N ALA A 57 6.37 -7.89 7.91
CA ALA A 57 7.66 -7.23 7.72
C ALA A 57 7.78 -6.52 6.37
N SER A 58 7.09 -6.98 5.32
CA SER A 58 7.18 -6.40 3.98
C SER A 58 6.78 -4.92 3.94
N ILE A 59 5.78 -4.54 4.72
CA ILE A 59 5.31 -3.14 4.84
C ILE A 59 6.40 -2.26 5.44
N TYR A 60 7.03 -2.70 6.53
CA TYR A 60 8.11 -1.93 7.18
C TYR A 60 9.37 -1.86 6.32
N THR A 61 9.68 -2.91 5.58
CA THR A 61 10.78 -2.92 4.62
C THR A 61 10.58 -1.84 3.55
N GLY A 62 9.38 -1.77 3.00
CA GLY A 62 9.02 -0.73 2.02
C GLY A 62 9.09 0.68 2.59
N LEU A 63 8.58 0.88 3.79
CA LEU A 63 8.68 2.17 4.49
C LEU A 63 10.13 2.59 4.73
N THR A 64 10.97 1.67 5.20
CA THR A 64 12.37 1.94 5.47
C THR A 64 13.11 2.38 4.22
N LEU A 65 12.90 1.69 3.10
CA LEU A 65 13.48 2.08 1.81
C LEU A 65 12.96 3.45 1.35
N ALA A 66 11.67 3.71 1.49
CA ALA A 66 11.08 4.98 1.12
C ALA A 66 11.66 6.15 1.92
N GLU A 67 11.77 6.00 3.24
CA GLU A 67 12.36 7.02 4.11
C GLU A 67 13.85 7.23 3.84
N TYR A 68 14.58 6.16 3.51
CA TYR A 68 15.98 6.24 3.12
C TYR A 68 16.19 7.12 1.88
N TYR A 69 15.39 6.88 0.83
CA TYR A 69 15.45 7.70 -0.37
C TYR A 69 14.91 9.12 -0.16
N ARG A 70 13.86 9.28 0.65
CA ARG A 70 13.38 10.61 1.04
C ARG A 70 14.47 11.43 1.70
N ASP A 71 15.25 10.83 2.59
CA ASP A 71 16.33 11.51 3.32
C ASP A 71 17.51 11.89 2.41
N MET A 72 17.58 11.30 1.22
CA MET A 72 18.48 11.73 0.14
C MET A 72 17.94 12.91 -0.67
N GLY A 73 16.69 13.32 -0.46
CA GLY A 73 16.04 14.42 -1.17
C GLY A 73 15.19 14.00 -2.36
N TYR A 74 14.84 12.70 -2.48
CA TYR A 74 13.97 12.20 -3.54
C TYR A 74 12.49 12.26 -3.15
N ASP A 75 11.64 12.37 -4.17
CA ASP A 75 10.21 12.17 -4.05
C ASP A 75 9.87 10.70 -4.29
N VAL A 76 9.37 10.03 -3.26
CA VAL A 76 9.12 8.59 -3.27
C VAL A 76 7.62 8.31 -3.23
N ALA A 77 7.15 7.41 -4.08
CA ALA A 77 5.79 6.89 -4.02
C ALA A 77 5.80 5.43 -3.57
N ILE A 78 5.04 5.12 -2.53
CA ILE A 78 4.79 3.75 -2.07
C ILE A 78 3.42 3.32 -2.59
N MET A 79 3.36 2.14 -3.20
CA MET A 79 2.13 1.45 -3.57
C MET A 79 2.06 0.15 -2.79
N ALA A 80 1.13 0.06 -1.83
CA ALA A 80 0.92 -1.14 -1.02
C ALA A 80 -0.32 -1.90 -1.48
N ASP A 81 -0.12 -3.07 -2.03
CA ASP A 81 -1.18 -3.96 -2.51
C ASP A 81 -1.10 -5.32 -1.80
N SER A 82 -1.92 -5.62 -0.82
CA SER A 82 -2.92 -4.73 -0.27
C SER A 82 -2.76 -4.62 1.26
N THR A 83 -3.17 -3.50 1.81
CA THR A 83 -3.15 -3.28 3.27
C THR A 83 -4.12 -4.20 4.01
N SER A 84 -5.16 -4.70 3.34
CA SER A 84 -6.07 -5.72 3.89
C SER A 84 -5.34 -7.02 4.22
N ARG A 85 -4.42 -7.46 3.37
CA ARG A 85 -3.61 -8.66 3.61
C ARG A 85 -2.61 -8.45 4.74
N TRP A 86 -2.09 -7.25 4.88
CA TRP A 86 -1.29 -6.89 6.05
C TRP A 86 -2.09 -6.95 7.34
N ALA A 87 -3.31 -6.41 7.34
CA ALA A 87 -4.21 -6.50 8.49
C ALA A 87 -4.57 -7.95 8.86
N GLU A 88 -4.79 -8.81 7.86
CA GLU A 88 -4.97 -10.25 8.07
C GLU A 88 -3.75 -10.89 8.74
N ALA A 89 -2.54 -10.49 8.35
CA ALA A 89 -1.31 -10.95 8.99
C ALA A 89 -1.24 -10.51 10.46
N LEU A 90 -1.59 -9.27 10.76
CA LEU A 90 -1.67 -8.78 12.15
C LEU A 90 -2.69 -9.58 12.97
N ARG A 91 -3.85 -9.90 12.39
CA ARG A 91 -4.87 -10.72 13.04
C ARG A 91 -4.35 -12.15 13.34
N GLU A 92 -3.67 -12.78 12.39
CA GLU A 92 -3.11 -14.12 12.58
C GLU A 92 -2.00 -14.13 13.65
N LEU A 93 -1.11 -13.14 13.63
CA LEU A 93 -0.04 -13.02 14.63
C LEU A 93 -0.60 -12.79 16.03
N SER A 94 -1.55 -11.89 16.19
CA SER A 94 -2.18 -11.63 17.48
C SER A 94 -2.92 -12.86 18.02
N GLY A 95 -3.58 -13.62 17.15
CA GLY A 95 -4.21 -14.89 17.50
C GLY A 95 -3.22 -15.95 17.99
N ARG A 96 -2.06 -16.06 17.36
CA ARG A 96 -0.98 -16.97 17.80
C ARG A 96 -0.34 -16.56 19.12
N LEU A 97 -0.33 -15.27 19.42
CA LEU A 97 0.16 -14.72 20.69
C LEU A 97 -0.91 -14.72 21.79
N GLU A 98 -2.09 -15.28 21.51
CA GLU A 98 -3.23 -15.33 22.43
C GLU A 98 -3.63 -13.95 22.97
N GLU A 99 -3.43 -12.90 22.18
CA GLU A 99 -3.89 -11.55 22.51
C GLU A 99 -5.41 -11.47 22.42
N MET A 100 -6.01 -10.66 23.29
CA MET A 100 -7.48 -10.50 23.30
C MET A 100 -7.93 -9.86 21.98
N PRO A 101 -8.78 -10.53 21.20
CA PRO A 101 -9.29 -9.98 19.95
C PRO A 101 -10.24 -8.82 20.20
N ALA A 102 -10.20 -7.84 19.33
CA ALA A 102 -11.16 -6.75 19.25
C ALA A 102 -12.19 -7.04 18.14
N GLU A 103 -12.67 -6.00 17.48
CA GLU A 103 -13.68 -6.07 16.44
C GLU A 103 -13.27 -7.00 15.29
N GLU A 104 -14.14 -7.92 14.90
CA GLU A 104 -13.92 -8.94 13.86
C GLU A 104 -12.65 -9.80 14.03
N GLY A 105 -12.16 -9.94 15.23
CA GLY A 105 -10.97 -10.73 15.53
C GLY A 105 -9.64 -10.02 15.23
N PHE A 106 -9.69 -8.76 14.83
CA PHE A 106 -8.47 -7.94 14.68
C PHE A 106 -7.91 -7.52 16.04
N PRO A 107 -6.59 -7.29 16.13
CA PRO A 107 -6.01 -6.76 17.36
C PRO A 107 -6.51 -5.34 17.66
N ALA A 108 -6.59 -4.99 18.92
CA ALA A 108 -7.01 -3.65 19.37
C ALA A 108 -6.11 -2.53 18.81
N TYR A 109 -4.88 -2.84 18.47
CA TYR A 109 -3.89 -1.89 17.91
C TYR A 109 -3.94 -1.78 16.38
N LEU A 110 -4.91 -2.38 15.69
CA LEU A 110 -5.03 -2.27 14.23
C LEU A 110 -5.07 -0.81 13.78
N ALA A 111 -5.91 0.00 14.43
CA ALA A 111 -6.06 1.42 14.10
C ALA A 111 -4.74 2.18 14.25
N SER A 112 -4.02 1.98 15.34
CA SER A 112 -2.73 2.65 15.57
C SER A 112 -1.65 2.21 14.59
N ARG A 113 -1.65 0.95 14.15
CA ARG A 113 -0.72 0.44 13.13
C ARG A 113 -0.98 1.05 11.76
N LEU A 114 -2.26 1.13 11.36
CA LEU A 114 -2.65 1.79 10.12
C LEU A 114 -2.33 3.28 10.14
N SER A 115 -2.64 3.96 11.25
CA SER A 115 -2.29 5.37 11.43
C SER A 115 -0.79 5.60 11.30
N ALA A 116 0.02 4.81 12.02
CA ALA A 116 1.48 4.91 11.97
C ALA A 116 2.05 4.69 10.56
N PHE A 117 1.43 3.80 9.77
CA PHE A 117 1.81 3.58 8.39
C PHE A 117 1.54 4.82 7.52
N TYR A 118 0.31 5.34 7.54
CA TYR A 118 -0.07 6.48 6.71
C TYR A 118 0.55 7.81 7.18
N GLU A 119 0.88 7.96 8.45
CA GLU A 119 1.57 9.15 8.98
C GLU A 119 2.99 9.32 8.45
N ARG A 120 3.59 8.27 7.88
CA ARG A 120 4.90 8.34 7.22
C ARG A 120 4.86 9.13 5.92
N ALA A 121 3.68 9.33 5.34
CA ALA A 121 3.52 10.16 4.15
C ALA A 121 3.66 11.64 4.51
N GLY A 122 4.42 12.37 3.72
CA GLY A 122 4.59 13.81 3.88
C GLY A 122 5.84 14.33 3.20
N MET A 123 5.95 15.66 3.18
CA MET A 123 7.10 16.37 2.70
C MET A 123 7.96 16.80 3.91
N MET A 124 9.25 16.54 3.85
CA MET A 124 10.18 16.83 4.92
C MET A 124 11.43 17.55 4.41
N GLN A 125 11.95 18.44 5.24
CA GLN A 125 13.29 18.96 5.05
C GLN A 125 14.29 17.97 5.65
N THR A 126 15.25 17.55 4.84
CA THR A 126 16.28 16.59 5.24
C THR A 126 17.40 17.26 6.06
N LEU A 127 18.20 16.44 6.74
CA LEU A 127 19.32 16.95 7.55
C LEU A 127 20.37 17.74 6.75
N ASN A 128 20.50 17.46 5.46
CA ASN A 128 21.41 18.18 4.57
C ASN A 128 20.78 19.46 3.95
N GLY A 129 19.57 19.82 4.36
CA GLY A 129 18.84 20.99 3.86
C GLY A 129 18.07 20.79 2.56
N ALA A 130 18.10 19.60 1.96
CA ALA A 130 17.26 19.26 0.81
C ALA A 130 15.81 19.00 1.24
N THR A 131 14.90 18.93 0.27
CA THR A 131 13.51 18.54 0.50
C THR A 131 13.26 17.18 -0.13
N GLY A 132 12.62 16.28 0.61
CA GLY A 132 12.19 14.99 0.11
C GLY A 132 10.76 14.70 0.54
N SER A 133 10.07 13.83 -0.17
CA SER A 133 8.69 13.46 0.14
C SER A 133 8.42 11.96 0.03
N VAL A 134 7.43 11.50 0.79
CA VAL A 134 6.85 10.16 0.68
C VAL A 134 5.36 10.30 0.44
N SER A 135 4.88 9.71 -0.64
CA SER A 135 3.46 9.55 -0.92
C SER A 135 3.06 8.10 -0.77
N ILE A 136 1.98 7.81 -0.08
CA ILE A 136 1.51 6.44 0.16
C ILE A 136 0.16 6.24 -0.53
N ILE A 137 0.09 5.19 -1.36
CA ILE A 137 -1.14 4.72 -2.00
C ILE A 137 -1.38 3.30 -1.47
N GLY A 138 -2.37 3.15 -0.61
CA GLY A 138 -2.75 1.84 -0.06
C GLY A 138 -3.99 1.29 -0.76
N ALA A 139 -3.88 0.10 -1.33
CA ALA A 139 -5.04 -0.64 -1.81
C ALA A 139 -5.72 -1.33 -0.63
N VAL A 140 -7.04 -1.21 -0.55
CA VAL A 140 -7.87 -1.92 0.42
C VAL A 140 -8.84 -2.81 -0.35
N SER A 141 -8.91 -4.08 0.03
CA SER A 141 -9.74 -5.09 -0.63
C SER A 141 -10.79 -5.63 0.35
N PRO A 142 -11.88 -4.87 0.59
CA PRO A 142 -12.91 -5.30 1.52
C PRO A 142 -13.65 -6.54 0.99
N GLN A 143 -13.90 -7.52 1.85
CA GLN A 143 -14.62 -8.73 1.48
C GLN A 143 -16.05 -8.37 1.04
N GLY A 144 -16.46 -8.90 -0.09
CA GLY A 144 -17.80 -8.63 -0.63
C GLY A 144 -18.04 -7.18 -1.07
N GLY A 145 -17.06 -6.29 -0.96
CA GLY A 145 -17.22 -4.86 -1.19
C GLY A 145 -17.86 -4.12 -0.02
N ASP A 146 -17.80 -4.70 1.17
CA ASP A 146 -18.33 -4.09 2.40
C ASP A 146 -17.35 -3.08 2.97
N PHE A 147 -17.64 -1.78 2.76
CA PHE A 147 -16.84 -0.69 3.31
C PHE A 147 -17.02 -0.46 4.82
N SER A 148 -17.86 -1.25 5.50
CA SER A 148 -18.05 -1.14 6.95
C SER A 148 -17.04 -1.96 7.75
N GLU A 149 -16.24 -2.80 7.09
CA GLU A 149 -15.21 -3.60 7.75
C GLU A 149 -14.17 -2.74 8.49
N PRO A 150 -13.54 -3.24 9.58
CA PRO A 150 -12.64 -2.44 10.42
C PRO A 150 -11.44 -1.83 9.68
N VAL A 151 -10.84 -2.55 8.74
CA VAL A 151 -9.68 -2.07 7.98
C VAL A 151 -10.04 -0.86 7.13
N THR A 152 -11.14 -0.96 6.37
CA THR A 152 -11.63 0.13 5.52
C THR A 152 -12.07 1.34 6.35
N GLN A 153 -12.79 1.12 7.44
CA GLN A 153 -13.27 2.19 8.31
C GLN A 153 -12.11 2.94 8.97
N ASN A 154 -11.12 2.23 9.50
CA ASN A 154 -9.95 2.86 10.08
C ASN A 154 -9.11 3.59 9.02
N THR A 155 -8.93 3.00 7.83
CA THR A 155 -8.23 3.66 6.74
C THR A 155 -8.88 5.00 6.36
N LYS A 156 -10.21 5.04 6.21
CA LYS A 156 -10.95 6.27 5.92
C LYS A 156 -10.76 7.38 6.96
N ARG A 157 -10.49 7.01 8.23
CA ARG A 157 -10.25 8.01 9.29
C ARG A 157 -8.88 8.68 9.18
N PHE A 158 -7.89 7.98 8.62
CA PHE A 158 -6.51 8.46 8.61
C PHE A 158 -6.07 9.04 7.28
N VAL A 159 -6.69 8.61 6.17
CA VAL A 159 -6.36 9.14 4.84
C VAL A 159 -7.21 10.35 4.50
N ARG A 160 -6.60 11.32 3.82
CA ARG A 160 -7.31 12.51 3.34
C ARG A 160 -8.06 12.26 2.03
N CYS A 161 -7.61 11.31 1.24
CA CYS A 161 -8.20 10.97 -0.04
C CYS A 161 -8.55 9.48 -0.07
N PHE A 162 -9.78 9.17 -0.41
CA PHE A 162 -10.27 7.80 -0.55
C PHE A 162 -11.03 7.66 -1.87
N TRP A 163 -10.67 6.67 -2.67
CA TRP A 163 -11.33 6.34 -3.93
C TRP A 163 -12.05 5.01 -3.81
N GLY A 164 -13.36 5.05 -3.78
CA GLY A 164 -14.18 3.85 -3.81
C GLY A 164 -14.29 3.28 -5.23
N LEU A 165 -13.94 2.01 -5.40
CA LEU A 165 -14.13 1.31 -6.66
C LEU A 165 -15.53 0.70 -6.74
N ASP A 166 -16.16 0.80 -7.91
CA ASP A 166 -17.50 0.30 -8.17
C ASP A 166 -17.47 -0.90 -9.09
N LYS A 167 -18.11 -1.99 -8.65
CA LYS A 167 -18.19 -3.23 -9.42
C LYS A 167 -19.03 -3.07 -10.70
N SER A 168 -20.09 -2.28 -10.66
CA SER A 168 -20.96 -2.07 -11.82
C SER A 168 -20.23 -1.36 -12.95
N LEU A 169 -19.40 -0.38 -12.61
CA LEU A 169 -18.54 0.31 -13.58
C LEU A 169 -17.48 -0.63 -14.16
N ALA A 170 -16.89 -1.48 -13.33
CA ALA A 170 -15.92 -2.47 -13.78
C ALA A 170 -16.54 -3.51 -14.73
N TYR A 171 -17.75 -3.99 -14.43
CA TYR A 171 -18.50 -4.90 -15.31
C TYR A 171 -18.89 -4.24 -16.63
N ALA A 172 -19.21 -2.95 -16.61
CA ALA A 172 -19.46 -2.16 -17.81
C ALA A 172 -18.18 -1.81 -18.59
N ARG A 173 -17.01 -2.30 -18.14
CA ARG A 173 -15.67 -1.98 -18.70
C ARG A 173 -15.37 -0.48 -18.73
N HIS A 174 -15.95 0.26 -17.81
CA HIS A 174 -15.64 1.67 -17.61
C HIS A 174 -14.46 1.80 -16.64
N PHE A 175 -13.32 2.22 -17.16
CA PHE A 175 -12.10 2.41 -16.37
C PHE A 175 -11.59 3.86 -16.47
N PRO A 176 -11.10 4.43 -15.36
CA PRO A 176 -11.06 3.86 -14.01
C PRO A 176 -12.46 3.67 -13.41
N ALA A 177 -12.70 2.51 -12.75
CA ALA A 177 -13.99 2.15 -12.17
C ALA A 177 -14.21 2.84 -10.80
N ILE A 178 -14.00 4.16 -10.75
CA ILE A 178 -14.09 4.97 -9.54
C ILE A 178 -15.49 5.57 -9.45
N HIS A 179 -16.16 5.36 -8.32
CA HIS A 179 -17.47 5.92 -8.06
C HIS A 179 -17.33 7.35 -7.56
N LEU A 180 -17.77 8.34 -8.33
CA LEU A 180 -17.58 9.76 -8.02
C LEU A 180 -18.15 10.20 -6.66
N SER A 181 -19.26 9.60 -6.22
CA SER A 181 -19.85 9.91 -4.91
C SER A 181 -19.10 9.29 -3.73
N LEU A 182 -18.16 8.37 -4.00
CA LEU A 182 -17.31 7.73 -2.99
C LEU A 182 -15.89 8.28 -2.97
N ILE A 183 -15.64 9.35 -3.69
CA ILE A 183 -14.40 10.11 -3.56
C ILE A 183 -14.54 11.01 -2.34
N HIS A 184 -13.69 10.79 -1.37
CA HIS A 184 -13.58 11.63 -0.18
C HIS A 184 -12.20 12.30 -0.18
N ILE A 185 -12.21 13.64 -0.11
CA ILE A 185 -11.00 14.46 -0.07
C ILE A 185 -11.05 15.29 1.21
#